data_febbdc594c845b14ba9922a73c8694b2
#
_entry.id   febbdc594c845b14ba9922a73c8694b2
#
_cell.length_a   1.000
_cell.length_b   1.000
_cell.length_c   1.000
_cell.angle_alpha   90.00
_cell.angle_beta   90.00
_cell.angle_gamma   90.00
#
_symmetry.space_group_name_H-M   'P 1'
#
loop_
_entity.id
_entity.type
_entity.pdbx_description
1 polymer ?
#
loop_
_entity_poly.entity_id
_entity_poly.type
_entity_poly.pdbx_seq_one_letter_code
_entity_poly.pdbx_strand_id
1 'polypeptide(L)'
;MSKFFFIERKSKKINSPLIVLIHGYGSNERDLFSLIDYFPINSYVISLRAPKELFTDSYAWYDIYLDSNNKFYDHDAAARVRDELFHFIND
;
A
#
# COMPACT_ATOMS: atom_id res chain seq x y z
N MET A 1 -7.69 -5.96 -13.46
CA MET A 1 -6.57 -6.84 -13.09
C MET A 1 -5.73 -6.22 -12.00
N SER A 2 -5.37 -7.00 -11.01
CA SER A 2 -4.56 -6.52 -9.90
C SER A 2 -3.11 -6.30 -10.35
N LYS A 3 -2.56 -5.12 -10.05
CA LYS A 3 -1.17 -4.79 -10.32
C LYS A 3 -0.30 -4.87 -9.09
N PHE A 4 -0.91 -4.96 -7.91
CA PHE A 4 -0.18 -4.91 -6.66
C PHE A 4 -0.21 -6.26 -5.97
N PHE A 5 0.93 -6.64 -5.43
CA PHE A 5 0.97 -7.74 -4.48
C PHE A 5 0.29 -7.28 -3.19
N PHE A 6 -0.50 -8.14 -2.58
CA PHE A 6 -1.14 -7.80 -1.31
C PHE A 6 -1.33 -9.06 -0.46
N ILE A 7 -1.45 -8.83 0.83
CA ILE A 7 -1.90 -9.84 1.78
C ILE A 7 -3.24 -9.40 2.33
N GLU A 8 -4.05 -10.36 2.75
CA GLU A 8 -5.44 -10.04 3.11
C GLU A 8 -5.91 -10.85 4.31
N ARG A 9 -6.87 -10.27 5.01
CA ARG A 9 -7.71 -10.99 5.96
C ARG A 9 -9.15 -10.84 5.49
N LYS A 10 -9.76 -11.97 5.13
CA LYS A 10 -11.13 -11.98 4.63
C LYS A 10 -12.11 -11.76 5.78
N SER A 11 -13.21 -11.06 5.48
CA SER A 11 -14.30 -10.94 6.43
C SER A 11 -15.15 -12.20 6.41
N LYS A 12 -15.76 -12.50 7.55
CA LYS A 12 -16.72 -13.60 7.66
C LYS A 12 -18.12 -13.19 7.25
N LYS A 13 -18.37 -11.91 7.04
CA LYS A 13 -19.68 -11.38 6.67
C LYS A 13 -19.66 -10.84 5.26
N ILE A 14 -20.79 -11.00 4.55
CA ILE A 14 -21.05 -10.36 3.27
C ILE A 14 -21.29 -8.88 3.54
N ASN A 15 -20.93 -8.03 2.60
CA ASN A 15 -21.10 -6.57 2.68
C ASN A 15 -20.29 -5.94 3.83
N SER A 16 -19.12 -6.49 4.10
CA SER A 16 -18.24 -5.96 5.10
C SER A 16 -17.50 -4.73 4.59
N PRO A 17 -17.12 -3.80 5.49
CA PRO A 17 -16.25 -2.70 5.10
C PRO A 17 -14.92 -3.22 4.56
N LEU A 18 -14.39 -2.52 3.58
CA LEU A 18 -13.06 -2.78 3.04
C LEU A 18 -12.07 -1.78 3.64
N ILE A 19 -11.01 -2.30 4.24
CA ILE A 19 -9.92 -1.49 4.77
C ILE A 19 -8.68 -1.77 3.92
N VAL A 20 -8.10 -0.73 3.34
CA VAL A 20 -6.90 -0.84 2.53
C VAL A 20 -5.75 -0.17 3.27
N LEU A 21 -4.70 -0.95 3.55
CA LEU A 21 -3.51 -0.47 4.25
C LEU A 21 -2.43 -0.13 3.24
N ILE A 22 -1.88 1.07 3.35
CA ILE A 22 -0.85 1.58 2.45
C ILE A 22 0.34 1.97 3.30
N HIS A 23 1.43 1.19 3.20
CA HIS A 23 2.62 1.43 4.02
C HIS A 23 3.42 2.64 3.53
N GLY A 24 4.33 3.10 4.39
CA GLY A 24 5.19 4.22 4.06
C GLY A 24 6.40 3.82 3.22
N TYR A 25 7.16 4.82 2.80
CA TYR A 25 8.37 4.67 2.01
C TYR A 25 9.37 3.76 2.74
N GLY A 26 9.85 2.76 2.03
CA GLY A 26 10.85 1.85 2.58
C GLY A 26 10.30 0.74 3.45
N SER A 27 8.98 0.68 3.62
CA SER A 27 8.33 -0.36 4.42
C SER A 27 7.81 -1.49 3.52
N ASN A 28 6.84 -2.24 3.99
CA ASN A 28 6.28 -3.38 3.24
C ASN A 28 4.85 -3.67 3.70
N GLU A 29 4.24 -4.64 3.03
CA GLU A 29 2.83 -5.01 3.28
C GLU A 29 2.60 -5.62 4.66
N ARG A 30 3.64 -6.14 5.31
CA ARG A 30 3.50 -6.78 6.62
C ARG A 30 3.53 -5.80 7.79
N ASP A 31 4.09 -4.63 7.56
CA ASP A 31 4.29 -3.65 8.64
C ASP A 31 2.96 -3.21 9.26
N LEU A 32 2.06 -2.69 8.45
CA LEU A 32 0.75 -2.27 8.94
C LEU A 32 -0.16 -3.45 9.21
N PHE A 33 0.08 -4.58 8.56
CA PHE A 33 -0.75 -5.77 8.77
C PHE A 33 -0.61 -6.32 10.19
N SER A 34 0.46 -5.96 10.89
CA SER A 34 0.63 -6.31 12.29
C SER A 34 -0.44 -5.68 13.18
N LEU A 35 -1.13 -4.65 12.70
CA LEU A 35 -2.21 -3.98 13.42
C LEU A 35 -3.58 -4.61 13.18
N ILE A 36 -3.61 -5.75 12.49
CA ILE A 36 -4.86 -6.35 12.00
C ILE A 36 -5.85 -6.64 13.12
N ASP A 37 -5.36 -6.99 14.32
CA ASP A 37 -6.22 -7.32 15.45
C ASP A 37 -6.95 -6.11 16.04
N TYR A 38 -6.51 -4.91 15.67
CA TYR A 38 -7.19 -3.68 16.09
C TYR A 38 -8.38 -3.31 15.21
N PHE A 39 -8.53 -4.00 14.06
CA PHE A 39 -9.65 -3.74 13.16
C PHE A 39 -10.80 -4.70 13.42
N PRO A 40 -12.05 -4.27 13.18
CA PRO A 40 -13.20 -5.14 13.40
C PRO A 40 -13.05 -6.46 12.66
N ILE A 41 -13.42 -7.56 13.31
CA ILE A 41 -13.27 -8.89 12.72
C ILE A 41 -14.14 -9.05 11.47
N ASN A 42 -15.19 -8.28 11.34
CA ASN A 42 -16.08 -8.32 10.18
C ASN A 42 -15.71 -7.31 9.11
N SER A 43 -14.44 -6.88 9.06
CA SER A 43 -13.93 -6.07 7.98
C SER A 43 -13.00 -6.91 7.09
N TYR A 44 -13.02 -6.60 5.80
CA TYR A 44 -12.08 -7.18 4.84
C TYR A 44 -10.86 -6.27 4.79
N VAL A 45 -9.69 -6.80 5.12
CA VAL A 45 -8.47 -5.98 5.20
C VAL A 45 -7.50 -6.43 4.12
N ILE A 46 -7.03 -5.49 3.33
CA ILE A 46 -6.01 -5.70 2.30
C ILE A 46 -4.83 -4.79 2.64
N SER A 47 -3.63 -5.39 2.69
CA SER A 47 -2.40 -4.62 2.86
C SER A 47 -1.57 -4.74 1.60
N LEU A 48 -1.33 -3.62 0.94
CA LEU A 48 -0.66 -3.56 -0.36
C LEU A 48 0.85 -3.43 -0.19
N ARG A 49 1.58 -4.07 -1.12
CA ARG A 49 3.01 -3.85 -1.27
C ARG A 49 3.21 -2.79 -2.34
N ALA A 50 4.02 -1.78 -2.04
CA ALA A 50 4.40 -0.78 -3.03
C ALA A 50 5.20 -1.44 -4.16
N PRO A 51 5.09 -0.93 -5.39
CA PRO A 51 5.61 -1.65 -6.57
C PRO A 51 7.11 -1.59 -6.75
N LYS A 52 7.81 -0.66 -6.10
CA LYS A 52 9.24 -0.46 -6.35
C LYS A 52 10.07 -1.01 -5.21
N GLU A 53 10.85 -2.06 -5.49
CA GLU A 53 11.74 -2.63 -4.49
C GLU A 53 12.99 -1.75 -4.33
N LEU A 54 13.26 -1.37 -3.09
CA LEU A 54 14.48 -0.61 -2.73
C LEU A 54 15.58 -1.53 -2.23
N PHE A 55 15.21 -2.40 -1.31
CA PHE A 55 16.07 -3.43 -0.73
C PHE A 55 15.19 -4.64 -0.45
N THR A 56 15.78 -5.72 0.05
CA THR A 56 14.99 -6.88 0.47
C THR A 56 13.93 -6.46 1.47
N ASP A 57 12.65 -6.76 1.16
CA ASP A 57 11.49 -6.43 2.01
C ASP A 57 11.29 -4.94 2.25
N SER A 58 11.81 -4.10 1.37
CA SER A 58 11.69 -2.65 1.49
C SER A 58 11.20 -2.08 0.16
N TYR A 59 10.03 -1.44 0.19
CA TYR A 59 9.35 -1.01 -1.03
C TYR A 59 8.93 0.45 -0.97
N ALA A 60 8.78 1.05 -2.14
CA ALA A 60 8.37 2.43 -2.28
C ALA A 60 7.31 2.58 -3.36
N TRP A 61 6.43 3.55 -3.17
CA TRP A 61 5.40 3.88 -4.14
C TRP A 61 5.97 4.69 -5.31
N TYR A 62 6.97 5.52 -5.01
CA TYR A 62 7.69 6.34 -5.98
C TYR A 62 9.04 6.75 -5.39
N ASP A 63 9.95 7.20 -6.27
CA ASP A 63 11.27 7.63 -5.82
C ASP A 63 11.22 8.92 -5.05
N ILE A 64 12.04 8.99 -4.00
CA ILE A 64 12.29 10.22 -3.25
C ILE A 64 13.77 10.51 -3.35
N TYR A 65 14.12 11.72 -3.75
CA TYR A 65 15.50 12.15 -3.92
C TYR A 65 15.86 13.14 -2.83
N LEU A 66 17.07 12.99 -2.29
CA LEU A 66 17.60 13.90 -1.26
C LEU A 66 18.74 14.68 -1.86
N ASP A 67 18.65 16.01 -1.82
CA ASP A 67 19.74 16.91 -2.09
C ASP A 67 20.16 17.53 -0.77
N SER A 68 21.31 18.26 -0.76
CA SER A 68 21.97 18.71 0.47
C SER A 68 21.04 19.32 1.51
N ASN A 69 20.00 20.04 1.10
CA ASN A 69 19.06 20.67 2.00
C ASN A 69 17.60 20.44 1.64
N ASN A 70 17.34 19.66 0.58
CA ASN A 70 15.98 19.51 0.06
C ASN A 70 15.64 18.06 -0.21
N LYS A 71 14.37 17.78 -0.11
CA LYS A 71 13.79 16.48 -0.42
C LYS A 71 12.89 16.65 -1.63
N PHE A 72 13.13 15.84 -2.65
CA PHE A 72 12.37 15.87 -3.91
C PHE A 72 11.74 14.52 -4.16
N TYR A 73 10.64 14.53 -4.90
CA TYR A 73 10.07 13.30 -5.42
C TYR A 73 9.58 13.54 -6.84
N ASP A 74 9.44 12.44 -7.58
CA ASP A 74 8.94 12.49 -8.95
C ASP A 74 7.41 12.62 -8.91
N HIS A 75 6.92 13.83 -9.19
CA HIS A 75 5.50 14.12 -9.16
C HIS A 75 4.71 13.29 -10.18
N ASP A 76 5.30 13.02 -11.34
CA ASP A 76 4.64 12.22 -12.36
C ASP A 76 4.53 10.76 -11.93
N ALA A 77 5.58 10.22 -11.32
CA ALA A 77 5.55 8.86 -10.79
C ALA A 77 4.51 8.74 -9.67
N ALA A 78 4.45 9.73 -8.77
CA ALA A 78 3.48 9.73 -7.69
C ALA A 78 2.04 9.77 -8.24
N ALA A 79 1.81 10.58 -9.27
CA ALA A 79 0.49 10.68 -9.90
C ALA A 79 0.11 9.36 -10.56
N ARG A 80 1.05 8.70 -11.25
CA ARG A 80 0.78 7.41 -11.87
C ARG A 80 0.40 6.35 -10.84
N VAL A 81 1.13 6.29 -9.74
CA VAL A 81 0.84 5.33 -8.68
C VAL A 81 -0.52 5.61 -8.05
N ARG A 82 -0.83 6.88 -7.82
CA ARG A 82 -2.15 7.27 -7.31
C ARG A 82 -3.26 6.75 -8.22
N ASP A 83 -3.10 6.92 -9.52
CA ASP A 83 -4.10 6.47 -10.49
C ASP A 83 -4.19 4.95 -10.53
N GLU A 84 -3.05 4.26 -10.44
CA GLU A 84 -3.03 2.80 -10.40
C GLU A 84 -3.72 2.27 -9.15
N LEU A 85 -3.50 2.92 -8.00
CA LEU A 85 -4.19 2.56 -6.76
C LEU A 85 -5.68 2.77 -6.88
N PHE A 86 -6.09 3.89 -7.46
CA PHE A 86 -7.50 4.17 -7.67
C PHE A 86 -8.16 3.08 -8.51
N HIS A 87 -7.55 2.70 -9.62
CA HIS A 87 -8.09 1.64 -10.46
C HIS A 87 -8.10 0.28 -9.76
N PHE A 88 -7.05 -0.03 -9.00
CA PHE A 88 -6.98 -1.28 -8.25
C PHE A 88 -8.13 -1.39 -7.24
N ILE A 89 -8.36 -0.32 -6.48
CA ILE A 89 -9.37 -0.31 -5.42
C ILE A 89 -10.78 -0.41 -5.99
N ASN A 90 -11.01 0.15 -7.17
CA ASN A 90 -12.33 0.20 -7.79
C ASN A 90 -12.62 -0.98 -8.71
N ASP A 91 -11.72 -1.93 -8.83
CA ASP A 91 -11.96 -3.13 -9.63
C ASP A 91 -12.81 -4.16 -8.89
#